data_60e00f6b4aaf07b928519ccdfeeeaf52
#
_entry.id   60e00f6b4aaf07b928519ccdfeeeaf52
#
_cell.length_a   1.000
_cell.length_b   1.000
_cell.length_c   1.000
_cell.angle_alpha   90.00
_cell.angle_beta   90.00
_cell.angle_gamma   90.00
#
_symmetry.space_group_name_H-M   'P 1'
#
loop_
_entity.id
_entity.type
_entity.pdbx_description
1 polymer ?
#
loop_
_entity_poly.entity_id
_entity_poly.type
_entity_poly.pdbx_seq_one_letter_code
_entity_poly.pdbx_strand_id
1 'polypeptide(L)'
;MPGFFSAAIGVTVDAPERLCFNHAVETDAYIALGSNLGDRELNLLRAVAEVGKLPESKVTALSSFYETSPVGVVAQKAFYNAVLRLSTGLDATTLLRRLLRIEDEAFKRVRTVAQGPRTIDLDLLLYGSAVINGETIVVPHPRLTERRFVLQPLCEIAPEVIHPLTGKKACEHLAALNSNETVVKL
;
A
#
# COMPACT_ATOMS: atom_id res chain seq x y z
N MET A 1 62.95 -51.51 -22.28
CA MET A 1 62.89 -50.11 -21.87
C MET A 1 61.47 -49.68 -21.97
N PRO A 2 60.70 -49.56 -20.84
CA PRO A 2 59.26 -49.22 -20.89
C PRO A 2 59.08 -47.72 -20.85
N GLY A 3 58.13 -47.25 -21.70
CA GLY A 3 57.74 -45.84 -21.76
C GLY A 3 56.76 -45.47 -20.63
N PHE A 4 57.00 -44.33 -20.05
CA PHE A 4 56.09 -43.76 -19.05
C PHE A 4 54.91 -43.04 -19.69
N PHE A 5 53.71 -43.52 -19.40
CA PHE A 5 52.47 -42.82 -19.64
C PHE A 5 52.23 -41.83 -18.52
N SER A 6 52.22 -40.51 -18.84
CA SER A 6 51.78 -39.46 -17.93
C SER A 6 50.27 -39.27 -18.12
N ALA A 7 49.49 -39.63 -17.12
CA ALA A 7 48.07 -39.33 -17.07
C ALA A 7 47.88 -37.89 -16.57
N ALA A 8 47.40 -37.03 -17.43
CA ALA A 8 46.94 -35.67 -17.06
C ALA A 8 45.55 -35.77 -16.38
N ILE A 9 45.49 -35.45 -15.09
CA ILE A 9 44.23 -35.33 -14.37
C ILE A 9 43.63 -33.97 -14.74
N GLY A 10 42.63 -33.98 -15.60
CA GLY A 10 41.83 -32.81 -15.92
C GLY A 10 40.91 -32.44 -14.74
N VAL A 11 41.27 -31.40 -13.97
CA VAL A 11 40.39 -30.79 -13.00
C VAL A 11 39.47 -29.85 -13.77
N THR A 12 38.21 -30.24 -13.97
CA THR A 12 37.13 -29.35 -14.43
C THR A 12 36.72 -28.47 -13.25
N VAL A 13 37.14 -27.23 -13.23
CA VAL A 13 36.60 -26.20 -12.32
C VAL A 13 35.22 -25.85 -12.81
N ASP A 14 34.24 -26.33 -12.05
CA ASP A 14 32.84 -25.96 -12.25
C ASP A 14 32.72 -24.45 -12.05
N ALA A 15 32.19 -23.78 -13.08
CA ALA A 15 31.96 -22.34 -13.01
C ALA A 15 30.90 -22.07 -11.95
N PRO A 16 31.06 -21.07 -11.09
CA PRO A 16 30.03 -20.77 -10.08
C PRO A 16 28.73 -20.43 -10.79
N GLU A 17 27.68 -21.19 -10.47
CA GLU A 17 26.30 -20.87 -10.84
C GLU A 17 26.05 -19.41 -10.50
N ARG A 18 25.82 -18.59 -11.53
CA ARG A 18 25.33 -17.23 -11.33
C ARG A 18 23.98 -17.36 -10.66
N LEU A 19 23.93 -17.09 -9.36
CA LEU A 19 22.69 -16.80 -8.66
C LEU A 19 22.02 -15.63 -9.39
N CYS A 20 21.12 -15.98 -10.30
CA CYS A 20 20.18 -15.01 -10.85
C CYS A 20 19.28 -14.58 -9.68
N PHE A 21 19.67 -13.52 -8.98
CA PHE A 21 18.74 -12.77 -8.16
C PHE A 21 17.66 -12.27 -9.13
N ASN A 22 16.55 -13.00 -9.17
CA ASN A 22 15.34 -12.50 -9.78
C ASN A 22 14.94 -11.27 -8.96
N HIS A 23 15.37 -10.08 -9.37
CA HIS A 23 14.84 -8.85 -8.83
C HIS A 23 13.38 -8.85 -9.24
N ALA A 24 12.51 -9.27 -8.32
CA ALA A 24 11.08 -9.06 -8.47
C ALA A 24 10.92 -7.58 -8.83
N VAL A 25 10.20 -7.30 -9.90
CA VAL A 25 9.96 -5.91 -10.33
C VAL A 25 9.20 -5.24 -9.20
N GLU A 26 9.87 -4.33 -8.50
CA GLU A 26 9.23 -3.56 -7.45
C GLU A 26 8.12 -2.68 -8.04
N THR A 27 6.95 -2.80 -7.48
CA THR A 27 5.77 -2.02 -7.88
C THR A 27 5.40 -1.02 -6.80
N ASP A 28 5.09 0.20 -7.20
CA ASP A 28 4.56 1.21 -6.28
C ASP A 28 3.10 0.92 -5.96
N ALA A 29 2.80 0.69 -4.69
CA ALA A 29 1.46 0.60 -4.17
C ALA A 29 1.13 1.83 -3.31
N TYR A 30 -0.09 2.33 -3.40
CA TYR A 30 -0.58 3.42 -2.56
C TYR A 30 -1.63 2.89 -1.62
N ILE A 31 -1.47 3.15 -0.32
CA ILE A 31 -2.30 2.61 0.75
C ILE A 31 -2.84 3.77 1.57
N ALA A 32 -4.17 3.86 1.68
CA ALA A 32 -4.81 4.80 2.60
C ALA A 32 -4.83 4.20 4.02
N LEU A 33 -4.62 5.05 5.00
CA LEU A 33 -4.73 4.74 6.42
C LEU A 33 -5.81 5.63 7.03
N GLY A 34 -6.67 5.05 7.88
CA GLY A 34 -7.71 5.80 8.60
C GLY A 34 -7.92 5.29 10.00
N SER A 35 -8.06 6.19 10.98
CA SER A 35 -8.34 5.87 12.40
C SER A 35 -9.28 6.89 13.02
N ASN A 36 -10.30 6.42 13.79
CA ASN A 36 -11.16 7.32 14.57
C ASN A 36 -11.47 6.80 15.99
N LEU A 37 -10.78 5.74 16.44
CA LEU A 37 -10.87 5.22 17.80
C LEU A 37 -9.53 5.28 18.52
N GLY A 38 -9.58 5.52 19.84
CA GLY A 38 -8.39 5.56 20.69
C GLY A 38 -7.45 6.72 20.34
N ASP A 39 -6.16 6.47 20.45
CA ASP A 39 -5.11 7.39 20.02
C ASP A 39 -4.92 7.23 18.49
N ARG A 40 -5.58 8.11 17.74
CA ARG A 40 -5.63 8.07 16.27
C ARG A 40 -4.25 8.22 15.64
N GLU A 41 -3.42 9.11 16.18
CA GLU A 41 -2.06 9.36 15.67
C GLU A 41 -1.17 8.14 15.90
N LEU A 42 -1.14 7.63 17.12
CA LEU A 42 -0.37 6.44 17.45
C LEU A 42 -0.81 5.22 16.61
N ASN A 43 -2.12 5.09 16.35
CA ASN A 43 -2.63 4.03 15.48
C ASN A 43 -2.09 4.13 14.06
N LEU A 44 -2.05 5.34 13.47
CA LEU A 44 -1.47 5.54 12.13
C LEU A 44 0.03 5.23 12.11
N LEU A 45 0.79 5.74 13.09
CA LEU A 45 2.24 5.48 13.19
C LEU A 45 2.54 3.98 13.34
N ARG A 46 1.78 3.27 14.17
CA ARG A 46 1.91 1.82 14.33
C ARG A 46 1.57 1.08 13.03
N ALA A 47 0.53 1.50 12.31
CA ALA A 47 0.17 0.90 11.04
C ALA A 47 1.27 1.08 9.98
N VAL A 48 1.86 2.27 9.88
CA VAL A 48 3.03 2.52 9.01
C VAL A 48 4.19 1.58 9.39
N ALA A 49 4.48 1.42 10.69
CA ALA A 49 5.54 0.53 11.16
C ALA A 49 5.25 -0.94 10.81
N GLU A 50 4.00 -1.41 10.95
CA GLU A 50 3.62 -2.79 10.58
C GLU A 50 3.69 -3.02 9.07
N VAL A 51 3.23 -2.06 8.25
CA VAL A 51 3.37 -2.13 6.79
C VAL A 51 4.85 -2.15 6.38
N GLY A 52 5.70 -1.37 7.07
CA GLY A 52 7.14 -1.35 6.80
C GLY A 52 7.89 -2.66 7.14
N LYS A 53 7.26 -3.60 7.86
CA LYS A 53 7.81 -4.95 8.16
C LYS A 53 7.42 -5.99 7.11
N LEU A 54 6.59 -5.64 6.12
CA LEU A 54 6.20 -6.59 5.08
C LEU A 54 7.43 -7.04 4.27
N PRO A 55 7.54 -8.35 3.95
CA PRO A 55 8.65 -8.85 3.15
C PRO A 55 8.67 -8.18 1.78
N GLU A 56 9.85 -8.05 1.20
CA GLU A 56 10.04 -7.50 -0.14
C GLU A 56 9.38 -6.12 -0.33
N SER A 57 9.30 -5.33 0.76
CA SER A 57 8.56 -4.09 0.75
C SER A 57 9.28 -2.99 1.52
N LYS A 58 9.13 -1.74 1.04
CA LYS A 58 9.72 -0.56 1.66
C LYS A 58 8.75 0.61 1.57
N VAL A 59 8.45 1.25 2.69
CA VAL A 59 7.72 2.52 2.70
C VAL A 59 8.63 3.60 2.14
N THR A 60 8.23 4.22 1.03
CA THR A 60 9.02 5.21 0.30
C THR A 60 8.52 6.65 0.48
N ALA A 61 7.26 6.81 0.87
CA ALA A 61 6.69 8.11 1.23
C ALA A 61 5.51 7.93 2.21
N LEU A 62 5.28 8.94 3.03
CA LEU A 62 4.11 9.08 3.90
C LEU A 62 3.64 10.52 3.84
N SER A 63 2.35 10.73 3.63
CA SER A 63 1.75 12.07 3.69
C SER A 63 1.72 12.59 5.11
N SER A 64 1.45 13.87 5.26
CA SER A 64 0.99 14.44 6.53
C SER A 64 -0.28 13.72 6.99
N PHE A 65 -0.59 13.84 8.28
CA PHE A 65 -1.87 13.40 8.81
C PHE A 65 -2.92 14.48 8.59
N TYR A 66 -4.14 14.06 8.31
CA TYR A 66 -5.28 14.94 8.06
C TYR A 66 -6.43 14.59 8.99
N GLU A 67 -6.97 15.58 9.71
CA GLU A 67 -8.23 15.41 10.42
C GLU A 67 -9.38 15.63 9.44
N THR A 68 -10.31 14.67 9.41
CA THR A 68 -11.40 14.66 8.42
C THR A 68 -12.75 14.41 9.07
N SER A 69 -13.79 15.05 8.54
CA SER A 69 -15.16 14.76 8.94
C SER A 69 -15.56 13.32 8.56
N PRO A 70 -16.34 12.62 9.40
CA PRO A 70 -16.87 11.30 9.04
C PRO A 70 -17.74 11.38 7.80
N VAL A 71 -17.60 10.39 6.91
CA VAL A 71 -18.47 10.21 5.76
C VAL A 71 -19.55 9.19 6.10
N GLY A 72 -20.83 9.53 5.91
CA GLY A 72 -21.97 8.64 6.16
C GLY A 72 -22.89 9.11 7.27
N VAL A 73 -23.87 8.27 7.60
CA VAL A 73 -25.02 8.63 8.47
C VAL A 73 -24.75 8.36 9.96
N VAL A 74 -23.69 7.62 10.28
CA VAL A 74 -23.40 7.25 11.68
C VAL A 74 -22.66 8.40 12.38
N ALA A 75 -23.22 8.91 13.47
CA ALA A 75 -22.54 9.87 14.33
C ALA A 75 -21.28 9.24 14.92
N GLN A 76 -20.11 9.73 14.54
CA GLN A 76 -18.82 9.22 14.98
C GLN A 76 -17.78 10.33 15.04
N LYS A 77 -16.67 10.07 15.75
CA LYS A 77 -15.57 11.02 15.87
C LYS A 77 -14.88 11.24 14.51
N ALA A 78 -14.28 12.41 14.34
CA ALA A 78 -13.41 12.73 13.21
C ALA A 78 -12.29 11.68 13.05
N PHE A 79 -11.94 11.40 11.81
CA PHE A 79 -10.84 10.50 11.47
C PHE A 79 -9.51 11.25 11.40
N TYR A 80 -8.42 10.54 11.67
CA TYR A 80 -7.12 10.88 11.12
C TYR A 80 -6.87 9.98 9.92
N ASN A 81 -6.52 10.59 8.79
CA ASN A 81 -6.22 9.90 7.54
C ASN A 81 -4.83 10.28 7.04
N ALA A 82 -4.22 9.35 6.34
CA ALA A 82 -2.96 9.53 5.62
C ALA A 82 -2.92 8.59 4.41
N VAL A 83 -1.97 8.82 3.51
CA VAL A 83 -1.61 7.89 2.45
C VAL A 83 -0.12 7.59 2.51
N LEU A 84 0.26 6.33 2.38
CA LEU A 84 1.64 5.93 2.20
C LEU A 84 1.87 5.36 0.79
N ARG A 85 3.11 5.51 0.32
CA ARG A 85 3.63 4.82 -0.86
C ARG A 85 4.54 3.68 -0.40
N LEU A 86 4.29 2.49 -0.92
CA LEU A 86 5.04 1.27 -0.68
C LEU A 86 5.65 0.80 -1.99
N SER A 87 6.98 0.65 -2.05
CA SER A 87 7.64 -0.13 -3.10
C SER A 87 7.63 -1.58 -2.67
N THR A 88 7.09 -2.50 -3.49
CA THR A 88 6.88 -3.89 -3.09
C THR A 88 7.06 -4.89 -4.22
N GLY A 89 7.65 -6.04 -3.92
CA GLY A 89 7.69 -7.22 -4.78
C GLY A 89 6.48 -8.17 -4.59
N LEU A 90 5.64 -7.92 -3.58
CA LEU A 90 4.43 -8.71 -3.35
C LEU A 90 3.39 -8.43 -4.43
N ASP A 91 2.70 -9.44 -4.97
CA ASP A 91 1.53 -9.21 -5.82
C ASP A 91 0.38 -8.53 -5.05
N ALA A 92 -0.51 -7.86 -5.79
CA ALA A 92 -1.59 -7.05 -5.22
C ALA A 92 -2.52 -7.83 -4.27
N THR A 93 -2.81 -9.10 -4.59
CA THR A 93 -3.70 -9.96 -3.77
C THR A 93 -3.00 -10.35 -2.45
N THR A 94 -1.73 -10.68 -2.52
CA THR A 94 -0.92 -10.98 -1.33
C THR A 94 -0.75 -9.74 -0.47
N LEU A 95 -0.47 -8.58 -1.06
CA LEU A 95 -0.40 -7.31 -0.34
C LEU A 95 -1.71 -7.01 0.38
N LEU A 96 -2.86 -7.07 -0.29
CA LEU A 96 -4.17 -6.85 0.33
C LEU A 96 -4.41 -7.79 1.51
N ARG A 97 -4.11 -9.09 1.35
CA ARG A 97 -4.24 -10.06 2.47
C ARG A 97 -3.35 -9.71 3.65
N ARG A 98 -2.15 -9.18 3.41
CA ARG A 98 -1.25 -8.72 4.48
C ARG A 98 -1.79 -7.49 5.19
N LEU A 99 -2.36 -6.52 4.45
CA LEU A 99 -2.98 -5.34 5.05
C LEU A 99 -4.16 -5.73 5.95
N LEU A 100 -5.05 -6.61 5.49
CA LEU A 100 -6.16 -7.13 6.30
C LEU A 100 -5.68 -7.85 7.56
N ARG A 101 -4.59 -8.63 7.48
CA ARG A 101 -3.98 -9.25 8.65
C ARG A 101 -3.44 -8.24 9.66
N ILE A 102 -2.82 -7.16 9.20
CA ILE A 102 -2.36 -6.07 10.09
C ILE A 102 -3.56 -5.49 10.85
N GLU A 103 -4.69 -5.21 10.17
CA GLU A 103 -5.89 -4.72 10.82
C GLU A 103 -6.40 -5.69 11.92
N ASP A 104 -6.46 -6.98 11.61
CA ASP A 104 -7.03 -7.98 12.50
C ASP A 104 -6.08 -8.35 13.66
N GLU A 105 -4.79 -8.63 13.36
CA GLU A 105 -3.83 -9.16 14.32
C GLU A 105 -3.22 -8.05 15.19
N ALA A 106 -2.75 -6.95 14.56
CA ALA A 106 -2.05 -5.88 15.28
C ALA A 106 -3.01 -4.90 15.98
N PHE A 107 -4.22 -4.70 15.43
CA PHE A 107 -5.18 -3.73 15.93
C PHE A 107 -6.47 -4.36 16.47
N LYS A 108 -6.59 -5.68 16.42
CA LYS A 108 -7.77 -6.44 16.93
C LYS A 108 -9.08 -5.84 16.41
N ARG A 109 -9.14 -5.53 15.12
CA ARG A 109 -10.26 -4.85 14.49
C ARG A 109 -11.54 -5.68 14.64
N VAL A 110 -12.51 -5.15 15.38
CA VAL A 110 -13.86 -5.72 15.47
C VAL A 110 -14.75 -4.97 14.49
N ARG A 111 -15.23 -5.66 13.46
CA ARG A 111 -16.21 -5.11 12.50
C ARG A 111 -17.60 -5.21 13.08
N THR A 112 -18.09 -4.15 13.74
CA THR A 112 -19.43 -4.13 14.35
C THR A 112 -20.51 -3.62 13.40
N VAL A 113 -20.20 -2.59 12.60
CA VAL A 113 -21.13 -1.95 11.65
C VAL A 113 -20.36 -1.55 10.39
N ALA A 114 -20.99 -1.67 9.23
CA ALA A 114 -20.43 -1.16 7.96
C ALA A 114 -20.18 0.35 8.08
N GLN A 115 -18.99 0.81 7.69
CA GLN A 115 -18.54 2.21 7.83
C GLN A 115 -18.53 2.76 9.27
N GLY A 116 -18.56 1.88 10.28
CA GLY A 116 -18.52 2.24 11.69
C GLY A 116 -17.13 2.69 12.17
N PRO A 117 -17.06 3.06 13.47
CA PRO A 117 -15.79 3.44 14.09
C PRO A 117 -14.76 2.31 14.06
N ARG A 118 -13.47 2.65 13.86
CA ARG A 118 -12.39 1.66 13.74
C ARG A 118 -11.06 2.17 14.28
N THR A 119 -10.29 1.25 14.85
CA THR A 119 -8.94 1.54 15.33
C THR A 119 -8.01 1.85 14.17
N ILE A 120 -8.08 1.06 13.09
CA ILE A 120 -7.35 1.28 11.84
C ILE A 120 -8.14 0.75 10.65
N ASP A 121 -7.94 1.36 9.50
CA ASP A 121 -8.42 0.94 8.18
C ASP A 121 -7.25 1.08 7.20
N LEU A 122 -6.97 0.04 6.41
CA LEU A 122 -5.89 0.00 5.44
C LEU A 122 -6.45 -0.38 4.07
N ASP A 123 -6.72 0.63 3.24
CA ASP A 123 -7.26 0.43 1.89
C ASP A 123 -6.16 0.48 0.83
N LEU A 124 -6.02 -0.58 0.00
CA LEU A 124 -5.16 -0.55 -1.18
C LEU A 124 -5.82 0.31 -2.27
N LEU A 125 -5.22 1.46 -2.58
CA LEU A 125 -5.75 2.45 -3.51
C LEU A 125 -5.36 2.16 -4.96
N LEU A 126 -4.05 2.03 -5.18
CA LEU A 126 -3.42 1.81 -6.48
C LEU A 126 -2.29 0.77 -6.33
N TYR A 127 -2.03 0.03 -7.39
CA TYR A 127 -0.92 -0.91 -7.48
C TYR A 127 -0.28 -0.79 -8.88
N GLY A 128 0.76 0.04 -8.98
CA GLY A 128 1.31 0.46 -10.27
C GLY A 128 0.22 1.01 -11.20
N SER A 129 0.22 0.52 -12.43
CA SER A 129 -0.84 0.80 -13.42
C SER A 129 -1.87 -0.32 -13.53
N ALA A 130 -1.90 -1.26 -12.59
CA ALA A 130 -2.77 -2.43 -12.67
C ALA A 130 -4.25 -2.05 -12.56
N VAL A 131 -5.06 -2.75 -13.36
CA VAL A 131 -6.52 -2.77 -13.26
C VAL A 131 -6.93 -4.20 -12.95
N ILE A 132 -7.42 -4.42 -11.74
CA ILE A 132 -7.82 -5.74 -11.24
C ILE A 132 -9.30 -5.63 -10.83
N ASN A 133 -10.12 -6.52 -11.37
CA ASN A 133 -11.55 -6.60 -11.02
C ASN A 133 -11.88 -8.06 -10.68
N GLY A 134 -11.50 -8.45 -9.46
CA GLY A 134 -11.73 -9.79 -8.93
C GLY A 134 -12.75 -9.81 -7.79
N GLU A 135 -13.18 -10.98 -7.39
CA GLU A 135 -14.14 -11.15 -6.29
C GLU A 135 -13.60 -10.65 -4.94
N THR A 136 -12.30 -10.79 -4.71
CA THR A 136 -11.66 -10.45 -3.43
C THR A 136 -10.86 -9.16 -3.47
N ILE A 137 -10.53 -8.65 -4.67
CA ILE A 137 -9.70 -7.45 -4.84
C ILE A 137 -10.17 -6.65 -6.05
N VAL A 138 -10.33 -5.35 -5.84
CA VAL A 138 -10.58 -4.37 -6.91
C VAL A 138 -9.55 -3.26 -6.81
N VAL A 139 -8.75 -3.08 -7.86
CA VAL A 139 -7.73 -2.02 -7.97
C VAL A 139 -7.85 -1.39 -9.37
N PRO A 140 -7.93 -0.07 -9.49
CA PRO A 140 -7.97 0.96 -8.44
C PRO A 140 -9.10 0.78 -7.44
N HIS A 141 -8.92 1.29 -6.22
CA HIS A 141 -9.99 1.27 -5.22
C HIS A 141 -11.24 1.98 -5.79
N PRO A 142 -12.43 1.34 -5.77
CA PRO A 142 -13.61 1.83 -6.51
C PRO A 142 -14.03 3.26 -6.16
N ARG A 143 -13.82 3.67 -4.91
CA ARG A 143 -14.20 4.99 -4.42
C ARG A 143 -13.03 5.98 -4.28
N LEU A 144 -11.89 5.71 -4.92
CA LEU A 144 -10.69 6.56 -4.80
C LEU A 144 -11.00 7.99 -5.26
N THR A 145 -11.67 8.14 -6.41
CA THR A 145 -11.93 9.45 -7.02
C THR A 145 -13.08 10.23 -6.37
N GLU A 146 -13.81 9.62 -5.44
CA GLU A 146 -14.96 10.20 -4.76
C GLU A 146 -14.63 10.75 -3.36
N ARG A 147 -13.42 10.47 -2.82
CA ARG A 147 -13.06 10.72 -1.43
C ARG A 147 -11.97 11.78 -1.32
N ARG A 148 -12.32 12.98 -0.85
CA ARG A 148 -11.35 14.05 -0.64
C ARG A 148 -10.27 13.66 0.38
N PHE A 149 -10.67 12.96 1.46
CA PHE A 149 -9.74 12.51 2.51
C PHE A 149 -8.72 11.46 2.03
N VAL A 150 -8.91 10.87 0.85
CA VAL A 150 -7.95 10.00 0.16
C VAL A 150 -7.14 10.79 -0.85
N LEU A 151 -7.81 11.58 -1.71
CA LEU A 151 -7.16 12.30 -2.79
C LEU A 151 -6.20 13.39 -2.28
N GLN A 152 -6.55 14.11 -1.21
CA GLN A 152 -5.74 15.19 -0.67
C GLN A 152 -4.35 14.68 -0.22
N PRO A 153 -4.24 13.65 0.66
CA PRO A 153 -2.95 13.10 1.07
C PRO A 153 -2.23 12.34 -0.07
N LEU A 154 -2.97 11.72 -1.01
CA LEU A 154 -2.36 11.08 -2.18
C LEU A 154 -1.66 12.11 -3.06
N CYS A 155 -2.29 13.25 -3.34
CA CYS A 155 -1.70 14.34 -4.11
C CYS A 155 -0.47 14.96 -3.44
N GLU A 156 -0.39 14.94 -2.11
CA GLU A 156 0.80 15.44 -1.39
C GLU A 156 2.06 14.64 -1.71
N ILE A 157 1.94 13.30 -1.78
CA ILE A 157 3.10 12.41 -1.97
C ILE A 157 3.30 11.92 -3.40
N ALA A 158 2.28 12.02 -4.23
CA ALA A 158 2.30 11.53 -5.61
C ALA A 158 1.45 12.42 -6.55
N PRO A 159 1.84 13.69 -6.75
CA PRO A 159 1.03 14.63 -7.54
C PRO A 159 0.85 14.19 -9.00
N GLU A 160 1.79 13.41 -9.52
CA GLU A 160 1.80 12.95 -10.91
C GLU A 160 1.18 11.56 -11.10
N VAL A 161 0.71 10.91 -10.03
CA VAL A 161 0.14 9.55 -10.16
C VAL A 161 -1.13 9.56 -11.00
N ILE A 162 -1.17 8.67 -11.99
CA ILE A 162 -2.29 8.55 -12.93
C ILE A 162 -3.22 7.44 -12.46
N HIS A 163 -4.51 7.73 -12.45
CA HIS A 163 -5.55 6.72 -12.21
C HIS A 163 -5.73 5.87 -13.48
N PRO A 164 -5.43 4.55 -13.46
CA PRO A 164 -5.31 3.75 -14.67
C PRO A 164 -6.61 3.60 -15.48
N LEU A 165 -7.78 3.72 -14.86
CA LEU A 165 -9.06 3.64 -15.57
C LEU A 165 -9.48 4.95 -16.22
N THR A 166 -9.11 6.11 -15.63
CA THR A 166 -9.57 7.41 -16.14
C THR A 166 -8.50 8.13 -16.96
N GLY A 167 -7.23 7.72 -16.85
CA GLY A 167 -6.10 8.39 -17.46
C GLY A 167 -5.77 9.77 -16.89
N LYS A 168 -6.50 10.21 -15.85
CA LYS A 168 -6.29 11.50 -15.17
C LYS A 168 -5.38 11.36 -13.96
N LYS A 169 -4.66 12.43 -13.61
CA LYS A 169 -3.91 12.50 -12.38
C LYS A 169 -4.83 12.53 -11.16
N ALA A 170 -4.36 11.99 -10.03
CA ALA A 170 -5.11 12.06 -8.77
C ALA A 170 -5.45 13.50 -8.37
N CYS A 171 -4.54 14.45 -8.63
CA CYS A 171 -4.77 15.87 -8.33
C CYS A 171 -5.82 16.52 -9.24
N GLU A 172 -6.00 16.05 -10.48
CA GLU A 172 -7.08 16.51 -11.36
C GLU A 172 -8.44 16.04 -10.84
N HIS A 173 -8.52 14.79 -10.32
CA HIS A 173 -9.70 14.30 -9.64
C HIS A 173 -10.01 15.12 -8.39
N LEU A 174 -8.99 15.44 -7.57
CA LEU A 174 -9.16 16.29 -6.40
C LEU A 174 -9.69 17.67 -6.75
N ALA A 175 -9.13 18.29 -7.79
CA ALA A 175 -9.56 19.63 -8.25
C ALA A 175 -11.00 19.65 -8.79
N ALA A 176 -11.45 18.55 -9.42
CA ALA A 176 -12.78 18.40 -9.95
C ALA A 176 -13.82 17.93 -8.92
N LEU A 177 -13.36 17.46 -7.74
CA LEU A 177 -14.23 16.87 -6.73
C LEU A 177 -15.03 17.93 -6.00
N ASN A 178 -16.33 17.93 -6.18
CA ASN A 178 -17.27 18.73 -5.39
C ASN A 178 -17.68 17.93 -4.14
N SER A 179 -17.04 18.21 -3.00
CA SER A 179 -17.25 17.49 -1.75
C SER A 179 -17.36 18.46 -0.59
N ASN A 180 -18.30 18.20 0.31
CA ASN A 180 -18.48 18.93 1.57
C ASN A 180 -17.60 18.37 2.71
N GLU A 181 -16.72 17.40 2.42
CA GLU A 181 -15.81 16.84 3.40
C GLU A 181 -14.82 17.88 3.92
N THR A 182 -14.73 18.01 5.24
CA THR A 182 -13.69 18.82 5.87
C THR A 182 -12.42 17.98 5.95
N VAL A 183 -11.31 18.48 5.40
CA VAL A 183 -10.00 17.84 5.39
C VAL A 183 -8.97 18.89 5.82
N VAL A 184 -8.45 18.76 7.04
CA VAL A 184 -7.52 19.72 7.66
C VAL A 184 -6.18 19.01 7.90
N LYS A 185 -5.12 19.59 7.37
CA LYS A 185 -3.74 19.09 7.58
C LYS A 185 -3.33 19.40 9.03
N LEU A 186 -2.72 18.42 9.72
CA LEU A 186 -2.22 18.51 11.09
C LEU A 186 -0.75 18.89 11.14
#